data_e80fc6e6b76f6d8e366d4d55d74934bf
#
_entry.id   e80fc6e6b76f6d8e366d4d55d74934bf
#
_cell.length_a   1.000
_cell.length_b   1.000
_cell.length_c   1.000
_cell.angle_alpha   90.00
_cell.angle_beta   90.00
_cell.angle_gamma   90.00
#
_symmetry.space_group_name_H-M   'P 1'
#
loop_
_entity.id
_entity.type
_entity.pdbx_description
1 polymer ?
#
loop_
_entity_poly.entity_id
_entity_poly.type
_entity_poly.pdbx_seq_one_letter_code
_entity_poly.pdbx_strand_id
1 'polypeptide(L)'
;MASSTGNIQIGKNATDSTTVIGDLIIQEPNQANHAATRKYADQVSLMATTLDTRLPLYGNKHSLNLSSASTNNEIAFGLNFVGIYDGLHLPMDFSLGSAVSGDYNMGKFSLGMSW
;
A
#
# COMPACT_ATOMS: atom_id res chain seq x y z
N MET A 1 -29.62 16.25 9.85
CA MET A 1 -30.17 15.95 11.20
C MET A 1 -29.71 14.56 11.62
N ALA A 2 -29.23 14.40 12.85
CA ALA A 2 -28.85 13.09 13.36
C ALA A 2 -30.09 12.22 13.64
N SER A 3 -30.04 10.95 13.24
CA SER A 3 -31.05 9.96 13.59
C SER A 3 -30.80 9.40 15.00
N SER A 4 -31.75 8.62 15.54
CA SER A 4 -31.58 7.92 16.82
C SER A 4 -30.45 6.87 16.80
N THR A 5 -29.97 6.45 15.63
CA THR A 5 -28.84 5.55 15.43
C THR A 5 -27.49 6.26 15.30
N GLY A 6 -27.47 7.60 15.40
CA GLY A 6 -26.27 8.40 15.22
C GLY A 6 -25.87 8.66 13.78
N ASN A 7 -26.65 8.18 12.79
CA ASN A 7 -26.38 8.43 11.38
C ASN A 7 -26.85 9.82 10.95
N ILE A 8 -26.05 10.48 10.15
CA ILE A 8 -26.36 11.75 9.52
C ILE A 8 -26.33 11.54 8.00
N GLN A 9 -27.45 11.86 7.35
CA GLN A 9 -27.51 11.86 5.89
C GLN A 9 -27.41 13.29 5.36
N ILE A 10 -26.46 13.51 4.45
CA ILE A 10 -26.23 14.80 3.79
C ILE A 10 -26.38 14.59 2.29
N GLY A 11 -27.28 15.40 1.67
CA GLY A 11 -27.63 15.24 0.25
C GLY A 11 -28.75 14.22 0.02
N LYS A 12 -29.40 14.32 -1.12
CA LYS A 12 -30.50 13.45 -1.56
C LYS A 12 -30.14 12.66 -2.82
N ASN A 13 -29.25 13.19 -3.61
CA ASN A 13 -28.87 12.63 -4.91
C ASN A 13 -27.36 12.50 -5.03
N ALA A 14 -26.91 11.63 -5.94
CA ALA A 14 -25.50 11.43 -6.20
C ALA A 14 -24.75 12.67 -6.76
N THR A 15 -25.51 13.67 -7.24
CA THR A 15 -24.97 14.94 -7.76
C THR A 15 -24.88 16.03 -6.71
N ASP A 16 -25.43 15.79 -5.50
CA ASP A 16 -25.33 16.77 -4.42
C ASP A 16 -23.89 16.86 -3.92
N SER A 17 -23.43 18.07 -3.64
CA SER A 17 -22.11 18.31 -3.08
C SER A 17 -22.22 18.83 -1.65
N THR A 18 -21.28 18.42 -0.82
CA THR A 18 -21.14 18.90 0.54
C THR A 18 -19.79 19.56 0.71
N THR A 19 -19.79 20.83 1.10
CA THR A 19 -18.56 21.57 1.42
C THR A 19 -18.42 21.71 2.91
N VAL A 20 -17.27 21.27 3.44
CA VAL A 20 -16.87 21.46 4.83
C VAL A 20 -15.78 22.53 4.88
N ILE A 21 -16.06 23.64 5.59
CA ILE A 21 -15.07 24.69 5.81
C ILE A 21 -14.41 24.41 7.17
N GLY A 22 -13.13 24.11 7.14
CA GLY A 22 -12.37 23.66 8.33
C GLY A 22 -11.98 22.19 8.23
N ASP A 23 -11.63 21.63 9.39
CA ASP A 23 -11.16 20.24 9.46
C ASP A 23 -12.33 19.26 9.55
N LEU A 24 -12.29 18.21 8.73
CA LEU A 24 -13.16 17.05 8.84
C LEU A 24 -12.39 15.91 9.52
N ILE A 25 -12.78 15.56 10.73
CA ILE A 25 -12.17 14.45 11.47
C ILE A 25 -13.00 13.20 11.24
N ILE A 26 -12.39 12.17 10.66
CA ILE A 26 -13.01 10.88 10.39
C ILE A 26 -12.21 9.75 11.01
N GLN A 27 -12.88 8.64 11.29
CA GLN A 27 -12.20 7.41 11.72
C GLN A 27 -11.44 6.75 10.57
N GLU A 28 -10.47 5.91 10.92
CA GLU A 28 -9.79 5.07 9.93
C GLU A 28 -10.79 4.19 9.17
N PRO A 29 -10.63 4.02 7.86
CA PRO A 29 -11.55 3.24 7.05
C PRO A 29 -11.47 1.76 7.41
N ASN A 30 -12.61 1.14 7.67
CA ASN A 30 -12.72 -0.31 7.90
C ASN A 30 -13.63 -1.00 6.90
N GLN A 31 -14.18 -0.27 5.93
CA GLN A 31 -14.98 -0.78 4.83
C GLN A 31 -14.55 -0.09 3.52
N ALA A 32 -14.75 -0.78 2.41
CA ALA A 32 -14.30 -0.32 1.10
C ALA A 32 -14.91 1.01 0.63
N ASN A 33 -16.08 1.37 1.14
CA ASN A 33 -16.79 2.61 0.79
C ASN A 33 -16.60 3.75 1.80
N HIS A 34 -15.77 3.56 2.82
CA HIS A 34 -15.46 4.61 3.78
C HIS A 34 -14.44 5.61 3.20
N ALA A 35 -14.57 6.86 3.61
CA ALA A 35 -13.57 7.87 3.28
C ALA A 35 -12.24 7.53 3.95
N ALA A 36 -11.14 7.73 3.24
CA ALA A 36 -9.80 7.50 3.77
C ALA A 36 -9.31 8.73 4.55
N THR A 37 -8.68 8.49 5.70
CA THR A 37 -7.93 9.52 6.41
C THR A 37 -6.60 9.79 5.70
N ARG A 38 -6.01 10.96 5.95
CA ARG A 38 -4.64 11.25 5.49
C ARG A 38 -3.64 10.23 6.03
N LYS A 39 -3.74 9.87 7.31
CA LYS A 39 -2.88 8.86 7.93
C LYS A 39 -2.94 7.53 7.19
N TYR A 40 -4.14 7.03 6.89
CA TYR A 40 -4.32 5.80 6.12
C TYR A 40 -3.68 5.89 4.73
N ALA A 41 -3.92 7.00 4.01
CA ALA A 41 -3.35 7.22 2.69
C ALA A 41 -1.82 7.28 2.73
N ASP A 42 -1.24 7.96 3.71
CA ASP A 42 0.21 8.03 3.91
C ASP A 42 0.79 6.65 4.20
N GLN A 43 0.19 5.85 5.08
CA GLN A 43 0.65 4.51 5.40
C GLN A 43 0.62 3.56 4.20
N VAL A 44 -0.46 3.56 3.43
CA VAL A 44 -0.58 2.73 2.21
C VAL A 44 0.44 3.15 1.17
N SER A 45 0.64 4.44 0.96
CA SER A 45 1.63 4.97 0.01
C SER A 45 3.05 4.59 0.41
N LEU A 46 3.40 4.69 1.69
CA LEU A 46 4.70 4.30 2.21
C LEU A 46 4.96 2.80 2.06
N MET A 47 3.98 1.96 2.37
CA MET A 47 4.11 0.52 2.18
C MET A 47 4.37 0.17 0.72
N ALA A 48 3.65 0.79 -0.22
CA ALA A 48 3.89 0.58 -1.65
C ALA A 48 5.31 0.99 -2.07
N THR A 49 5.83 2.08 -1.52
CA THR A 49 7.20 2.55 -1.78
C THR A 49 8.25 1.56 -1.26
N THR A 50 8.03 0.94 -0.11
CA THR A 50 8.99 -0.03 0.45
C THR A 50 8.98 -1.40 -0.25
N LEU A 51 7.99 -1.67 -1.08
CA LEU A 51 7.90 -2.91 -1.87
C LEU A 51 8.61 -2.82 -3.22
N ASP A 52 9.59 -1.94 -3.33
CA ASP A 52 10.42 -1.83 -4.54
C ASP A 52 11.25 -3.10 -4.77
N THR A 53 11.25 -3.58 -6.01
CA THR A 53 11.93 -4.82 -6.37
C THR A 53 13.35 -4.52 -6.83
N ARG A 54 14.33 -5.12 -6.17
CA ARG A 54 15.73 -5.06 -6.53
C ARG A 54 16.22 -6.40 -7.03
N LEU A 55 16.71 -6.44 -8.25
CA LEU A 55 17.34 -7.65 -8.80
C LEU A 55 18.64 -7.97 -8.05
N PRO A 56 19.00 -9.27 -7.94
CA PRO A 56 20.28 -9.67 -7.38
C PRO A 56 21.46 -9.04 -8.16
N LEU A 57 22.54 -8.78 -7.46
CA LEU A 57 23.78 -8.34 -8.09
C LEU A 57 24.32 -9.42 -9.02
N TYR A 58 25.08 -8.99 -10.02
CA TYR A 58 25.67 -9.88 -11.02
C TYR A 58 26.36 -11.10 -10.39
N GLY A 59 26.02 -12.28 -10.90
CA GLY A 59 26.54 -13.55 -10.42
C GLY A 59 25.75 -14.17 -9.26
N ASN A 60 24.81 -13.45 -8.66
CA ASN A 60 23.94 -13.97 -7.60
C ASN A 60 22.55 -14.29 -8.13
N LYS A 61 21.94 -15.34 -7.60
CA LYS A 61 20.59 -15.79 -8.02
C LYS A 61 19.47 -15.36 -7.09
N HIS A 62 19.81 -14.88 -5.91
CA HIS A 62 18.84 -14.46 -4.91
C HIS A 62 19.28 -13.15 -4.26
N SER A 63 18.31 -12.34 -3.87
CA SER A 63 18.56 -11.18 -3.03
C SER A 63 17.44 -11.02 -2.01
N LEU A 64 17.81 -10.49 -0.85
CA LEU A 64 16.90 -10.08 0.20
C LEU A 64 17.11 -8.60 0.45
N ASN A 65 16.05 -7.80 0.32
CA ASN A 65 16.12 -6.37 0.49
C ASN A 65 15.22 -5.94 1.65
N LEU A 66 15.78 -5.16 2.56
CA LEU A 66 15.06 -4.47 3.61
C LEU A 66 15.05 -2.98 3.29
N SER A 67 13.87 -2.37 3.34
CA SER A 67 13.68 -0.95 3.04
C SER A 67 12.79 -0.29 4.07
N SER A 68 12.93 1.01 4.22
CA SER A 68 12.05 1.82 5.02
C SER A 68 11.74 3.12 4.31
N ALA A 69 10.55 3.65 4.56
CA ALA A 69 10.13 4.96 4.08
C ALA A 69 9.32 5.67 5.16
N SER A 70 9.41 6.99 5.21
CA SER A 70 8.70 7.77 6.20
C SER A 70 8.18 9.08 5.61
N THR A 71 7.04 9.54 6.10
CA THR A 71 6.47 10.86 5.83
C THR A 71 5.45 11.21 6.91
N ASN A 72 5.32 12.49 7.24
CA ASN A 72 4.27 13.02 8.12
C ASN A 72 4.06 12.22 9.42
N ASN A 73 5.15 11.85 10.10
CA ASN A 73 5.17 11.03 11.32
C ASN A 73 4.72 9.56 11.12
N GLU A 74 4.51 9.13 9.90
CA GLU A 74 4.26 7.73 9.57
C GLU A 74 5.54 7.08 9.03
N ILE A 75 5.71 5.79 9.31
CA ILE A 75 6.84 5.00 8.84
C ILE A 75 6.35 3.64 8.35
N ALA A 76 6.97 3.15 7.29
CA ALA A 76 6.76 1.80 6.79
C ALA A 76 8.08 1.06 6.65
N PHE A 77 8.02 -0.24 6.83
CA PHE A 77 9.12 -1.17 6.60
C PHE A 77 8.69 -2.20 5.57
N GLY A 78 9.56 -2.50 4.63
CA GLY A 78 9.34 -3.50 3.59
C GLY A 78 10.47 -4.51 3.53
N LEU A 79 10.12 -5.77 3.28
CA LEU A 79 11.03 -6.87 3.05
C LEU A 79 10.71 -7.50 1.70
N ASN A 80 11.70 -7.59 0.82
CA ASN A 80 11.54 -8.18 -0.50
C ASN A 80 12.57 -9.29 -0.71
N PHE A 81 12.11 -10.45 -1.17
CA PHE A 81 12.94 -11.54 -1.65
C PHE A 81 12.80 -11.64 -3.16
N VAL A 82 13.93 -11.75 -3.86
CA VAL A 82 13.98 -11.90 -5.32
C VAL A 82 14.82 -13.12 -5.67
N GLY A 83 14.30 -13.95 -6.57
CA GLY A 83 15.01 -15.10 -7.12
C GLY A 83 15.06 -15.04 -8.64
N ILE A 84 16.16 -15.52 -9.21
CA ILE A 84 16.34 -15.68 -10.66
C ILE A 84 16.42 -17.17 -10.98
N TYR A 85 15.67 -17.60 -11.98
CA TYR A 85 15.69 -18.95 -12.51
C TYR A 85 16.07 -18.92 -14.00
N ASP A 86 17.17 -19.56 -14.32
CA ASP A 86 17.76 -19.59 -15.68
C ASP A 86 17.75 -20.99 -16.32
N GLY A 87 16.97 -21.92 -15.77
CA GLY A 87 16.86 -23.30 -16.26
C GLY A 87 15.96 -23.51 -17.47
N LEU A 88 15.26 -22.46 -17.93
CA LEU A 88 14.44 -22.47 -19.14
C LEU A 88 15.12 -21.70 -20.27
N HIS A 89 14.56 -21.79 -21.47
CA HIS A 89 15.06 -21.04 -22.62
C HIS A 89 15.06 -19.52 -22.42
N LEU A 90 14.19 -19.05 -21.54
CA LEU A 90 14.10 -17.64 -21.14
C LEU A 90 14.45 -17.50 -19.66
N PRO A 91 15.34 -16.58 -19.29
CA PRO A 91 15.55 -16.25 -17.89
C PRO A 91 14.27 -15.71 -17.26
N MET A 92 13.95 -16.20 -16.10
CA MET A 92 12.78 -15.77 -15.32
C MET A 92 13.24 -15.21 -13.98
N ASP A 93 12.56 -14.21 -13.50
CA ASP A 93 12.69 -13.72 -12.14
C ASP A 93 11.35 -13.77 -11.41
N PHE A 94 11.40 -13.94 -10.13
CA PHE A 94 10.24 -13.83 -9.27
C PHE A 94 10.58 -13.01 -8.04
N SER A 95 9.61 -12.31 -7.52
CA SER A 95 9.77 -11.59 -6.27
C SER A 95 8.57 -11.76 -5.36
N LEU A 96 8.84 -11.76 -4.07
CA LEU A 96 7.84 -11.79 -3.01
C LEU A 96 8.18 -10.71 -2.01
N GLY A 97 7.24 -9.83 -1.72
CA GLY A 97 7.45 -8.73 -0.80
C GLY A 97 6.33 -8.60 0.22
N SER A 98 6.68 -8.10 1.37
CA SER A 98 5.74 -7.73 2.42
C SER A 98 6.14 -6.40 3.03
N ALA A 99 5.18 -5.54 3.30
CA ALA A 99 5.39 -4.27 3.97
C ALA A 99 4.39 -4.07 5.10
N VAL A 100 4.81 -3.32 6.11
CA VAL A 100 3.98 -2.98 7.26
C VAL A 100 4.11 -1.50 7.58
N SER A 101 3.00 -0.88 8.00
CA SER A 101 2.97 0.47 8.54
C SER A 101 1.82 0.57 9.55
N GLY A 102 2.15 0.77 10.81
CA GLY A 102 1.16 0.74 11.90
C GLY A 102 0.43 -0.61 11.95
N ASP A 103 -0.90 -0.58 11.87
CA ASP A 103 -1.75 -1.78 11.89
C ASP A 103 -2.02 -2.36 10.49
N TYR A 104 -1.46 -1.77 9.46
CA TYR A 104 -1.67 -2.18 8.07
C TYR A 104 -0.50 -2.99 7.54
N ASN A 105 -0.81 -3.90 6.65
CA ASN A 105 0.18 -4.67 5.91
C ASN A 105 -0.18 -4.74 4.42
N MET A 106 0.82 -4.98 3.60
CA MET A 106 0.68 -5.11 2.14
C MET A 106 1.62 -6.20 1.65
N GLY A 107 1.14 -7.01 0.71
CA GLY A 107 1.96 -8.01 0.03
C GLY A 107 2.10 -7.69 -1.45
N LYS A 108 3.21 -8.13 -2.04
CA LYS A 108 3.47 -8.02 -3.47
C LYS A 108 4.08 -9.32 -3.97
N PHE A 109 3.60 -9.78 -5.11
CA PHE A 109 4.21 -10.85 -5.89
C PHE A 109 4.44 -10.36 -7.32
N SER A 110 5.58 -10.65 -7.89
CA SER A 110 5.85 -10.37 -9.31
C SER A 110 6.59 -11.51 -9.99
N LEU A 111 6.38 -11.63 -11.29
CA LEU A 111 7.02 -12.58 -12.16
C LEU A 111 7.50 -11.83 -13.41
N GLY A 112 8.76 -12.01 -13.76
CA GLY A 112 9.36 -11.39 -14.94
C GLY A 112 10.02 -12.42 -15.85
N MET A 113 10.11 -12.09 -17.12
CA MET A 113 10.84 -12.85 -18.12
C MET A 113 11.68 -11.90 -18.97
N SER A 114 12.88 -12.35 -19.34
CA SER A 114 13.77 -11.58 -20.20
C SER A 114 14.12 -12.39 -21.45
N TRP A 115 14.22 -11.72 -22.58
CA TRP A 115 14.58 -12.35 -23.87
C TRP A 115 15.50 -11.46 -24.69
#